data_6a6b6d5e069f87fb65269e50e4a3a07b
#
_entry.id   6a6b6d5e069f87fb65269e50e4a3a07b
#
_cell.length_a   1.000
_cell.length_b   1.000
_cell.length_c   1.000
_cell.angle_alpha   90.00
_cell.angle_beta   90.00
_cell.angle_gamma   90.00
#
_symmetry.space_group_name_H-M   'P 1'
#
loop_
_entity.id
_entity.type
_entity.pdbx_description
1 polymer ?
#
loop_
_entity_poly.entity_id
_entity_poly.type
_entity_poly.pdbx_seq_one_letter_code
_entity_poly.pdbx_strand_id
1 'polypeptide(L)'
;MTELDDQVVAEFRANAGVVLDAMGGHFSSIHLLLLHNTGWRTGKQHVTPLLYVEDGDRYVLIGSNGGAEKEPAWVANVAAEAEVLIEVGERMLTATPTILRNGAEWDRLHAAAVAYWPDILEYQTHTTRTFPLIVLNPVPDSARPNATRLPLAPETTAGA
;
A
#
# COMPACT_ATOMS: atom_id res chain seq x y z
N MET A 1 -9.77 9.10 -5.94
CA MET A 1 -9.83 8.94 -4.49
C MET A 1 -11.16 9.44 -3.98
N THR A 2 -11.77 8.76 -3.03
CA THR A 2 -13.10 9.14 -2.52
C THR A 2 -12.96 10.06 -1.32
N GLU A 3 -14.09 10.64 -0.89
CA GLU A 3 -14.11 11.46 0.32
C GLU A 3 -13.72 10.64 1.55
N LEU A 4 -14.12 9.37 1.60
CA LEU A 4 -13.76 8.48 2.70
C LEU A 4 -12.27 8.21 2.71
N ASP A 5 -11.65 8.01 1.54
CA ASP A 5 -10.20 7.85 1.45
C ASP A 5 -9.50 9.11 1.93
N ASP A 6 -10.03 10.29 1.58
CA ASP A 6 -9.44 11.55 2.03
C ASP A 6 -9.47 11.68 3.55
N GLN A 7 -10.55 11.20 4.19
CA GLN A 7 -10.64 11.21 5.65
C GLN A 7 -9.58 10.30 6.28
N VAL A 8 -9.40 9.12 5.72
CA VAL A 8 -8.40 8.17 6.22
C VAL A 8 -7.00 8.76 6.05
N VAL A 9 -6.70 9.36 4.90
CA VAL A 9 -5.41 9.98 4.65
C VAL A 9 -5.15 11.10 5.64
N ALA A 10 -6.15 11.94 5.88
CA ALA A 10 -5.99 13.07 6.80
C ALA A 10 -5.71 12.60 8.22
N GLU A 11 -6.45 11.59 8.68
CA GLU A 11 -6.23 11.05 10.03
C GLU A 11 -4.88 10.37 10.14
N PHE A 12 -4.49 9.62 9.10
CA PHE A 12 -3.19 8.96 9.05
C PHE A 12 -2.07 9.98 9.25
N ARG A 13 -2.12 11.07 8.51
CA ARG A 13 -1.06 12.08 8.56
C ARG A 13 -1.08 12.88 9.86
N ALA A 14 -2.27 13.10 10.42
CA ALA A 14 -2.38 13.83 11.68
C ALA A 14 -1.90 13.03 12.87
N ASN A 15 -1.98 11.69 12.80
CA ASN A 15 -1.73 10.81 13.94
C ASN A 15 -0.55 9.86 13.73
N ALA A 16 0.43 10.26 12.93
CA ALA A 16 1.67 9.48 12.73
C ALA A 16 1.40 8.05 12.24
N GLY A 17 0.39 7.89 11.41
CA GLY A 17 0.08 6.60 10.80
C GLY A 17 -0.96 5.80 11.54
N VAL A 18 -1.59 6.36 12.56
CA VAL A 18 -2.62 5.67 13.33
C VAL A 18 -3.99 6.17 12.87
N VAL A 19 -4.86 5.25 12.45
CA VAL A 19 -6.21 5.58 12.00
C VAL A 19 -7.19 4.89 12.94
N LEU A 20 -7.87 5.67 13.79
CA LEU A 20 -8.76 5.14 14.79
C LEU A 20 -10.23 5.41 14.49
N ASP A 21 -10.56 6.60 14.00
CA ASP A 21 -11.95 7.05 13.92
C ASP A 21 -12.53 7.05 12.51
N ALA A 22 -11.70 7.25 11.49
CA ALA A 22 -12.20 7.31 10.12
C ALA A 22 -12.89 6.00 9.75
N MET A 23 -13.89 6.08 8.92
CA MET A 23 -14.68 4.92 8.48
C MET A 23 -15.34 4.20 9.66
N GLY A 24 -15.74 4.94 10.71
CA GLY A 24 -16.41 4.37 11.87
C GLY A 24 -15.53 3.47 12.70
N GLY A 25 -14.21 3.68 12.67
CA GLY A 25 -13.28 2.85 13.43
C GLY A 25 -12.91 1.55 12.74
N HIS A 26 -13.25 1.39 11.46
CA HIS A 26 -13.00 0.16 10.71
C HIS A 26 -11.55 -0.26 10.73
N PHE A 27 -10.63 0.71 10.71
CA PHE A 27 -9.19 0.45 10.64
C PHE A 27 -8.48 0.53 12.00
N SER A 28 -9.23 0.58 13.10
CA SER A 28 -8.63 0.83 14.41
C SER A 28 -7.71 -0.29 14.90
N SER A 29 -7.89 -1.51 14.38
CA SER A 29 -7.12 -2.67 14.83
C SER A 29 -6.10 -3.14 13.80
N ILE A 30 -5.89 -2.39 12.71
CA ILE A 30 -4.97 -2.81 11.65
C ILE A 30 -4.01 -1.68 11.30
N HIS A 31 -2.93 -2.06 10.63
CA HIS A 31 -1.94 -1.11 10.17
C HIS A 31 -2.21 -0.74 8.71
N LEU A 32 -2.18 0.54 8.43
CA LEU A 32 -2.35 1.07 7.08
C LEU A 32 -1.07 1.77 6.65
N LEU A 33 -0.84 1.76 5.33
CA LEU A 33 0.14 2.65 4.73
C LEU A 33 -0.57 3.48 3.66
N LEU A 34 0.05 4.55 3.23
CA LEU A 34 -0.45 5.33 2.11
C LEU A 34 0.40 5.03 0.90
N LEU A 35 -0.24 4.55 -0.17
CA LEU A 35 0.43 4.22 -1.41
C LEU A 35 0.23 5.36 -2.39
N HIS A 36 1.34 5.96 -2.84
CA HIS A 36 1.30 6.93 -3.92
C HIS A 36 1.37 6.16 -5.22
N ASN A 37 0.39 6.35 -6.08
CA ASN A 37 0.37 5.67 -7.36
C ASN A 37 -0.17 6.60 -8.42
N THR A 38 0.24 6.36 -9.66
CA THR A 38 -0.11 7.20 -10.80
C THR A 38 -0.96 6.40 -11.75
N GLY A 39 -2.12 6.95 -12.14
CA GLY A 39 -2.99 6.29 -13.10
C GLY A 39 -2.23 5.99 -14.38
N TRP A 40 -2.09 4.71 -14.72
CA TRP A 40 -1.26 4.31 -15.84
C TRP A 40 -1.84 4.76 -17.20
N ARG A 41 -3.14 5.02 -17.24
CA ARG A 41 -3.79 5.53 -18.44
C ARG A 41 -3.93 7.04 -18.43
N THR A 42 -4.19 7.63 -17.27
CA THR A 42 -4.55 9.04 -17.15
C THR A 42 -3.42 9.93 -16.69
N GLY A 43 -2.36 9.36 -16.08
CA GLY A 43 -1.30 10.14 -15.46
C GLY A 43 -1.72 10.82 -14.17
N LYS A 44 -2.91 10.54 -13.67
CA LYS A 44 -3.44 11.21 -12.49
C LYS A 44 -2.83 10.64 -11.23
N GLN A 45 -2.44 11.51 -10.31
CA GLN A 45 -1.83 11.11 -9.05
C GLN A 45 -2.90 10.69 -8.05
N HIS A 46 -2.63 9.59 -7.34
CA HIS A 46 -3.53 9.07 -6.29
C HIS A 46 -2.74 8.78 -5.04
N VAL A 47 -3.38 8.94 -3.89
CA VAL A 47 -2.86 8.48 -2.60
C VAL A 47 -3.92 7.55 -2.03
N THR A 48 -3.57 6.27 -1.89
CA THR A 48 -4.53 5.24 -1.52
C THR A 48 -4.14 4.62 -0.19
N PRO A 49 -5.00 4.68 0.84
CA PRO A 49 -4.73 4.00 2.10
C PRO A 49 -5.01 2.51 1.96
N LEU A 50 -4.06 1.69 2.39
CA LEU A 50 -4.14 0.24 2.22
C LEU A 50 -3.63 -0.46 3.47
N LEU A 51 -4.31 -1.54 3.84
CA LEU A 51 -3.82 -2.46 4.84
C LEU A 51 -2.56 -3.15 4.33
N TYR A 52 -1.58 -3.32 5.18
CA TYR A 52 -0.38 -4.06 4.82
C TYR A 52 -0.04 -5.09 5.89
N VAL A 53 0.69 -6.11 5.47
CA VAL A 53 1.26 -7.12 6.35
C VAL A 53 2.77 -7.02 6.22
N GLU A 54 3.48 -7.06 7.35
CA GLU A 54 4.93 -7.02 7.33
C GLU A 54 5.50 -8.41 7.05
N ASP A 55 6.57 -8.44 6.24
CA ASP A 55 7.31 -9.67 5.97
C ASP A 55 8.80 -9.29 6.01
N GLY A 56 9.39 -9.36 7.19
CA GLY A 56 10.73 -8.84 7.40
C GLY A 56 10.72 -7.33 7.18
N ASP A 57 11.56 -6.88 6.26
CA ASP A 57 11.64 -5.46 5.92
C ASP A 57 10.65 -5.06 4.83
N ARG A 58 9.85 -6.00 4.33
CA ARG A 58 8.97 -5.77 3.21
C ARG A 58 7.55 -5.53 3.68
N TYR A 59 6.78 -4.85 2.84
CA TYR A 59 5.36 -4.60 3.10
C TYR A 59 4.54 -5.30 2.01
N VAL A 60 3.52 -6.04 2.42
CA VAL A 60 2.71 -6.84 1.49
C VAL A 60 1.30 -6.26 1.44
N LEU A 61 0.86 -5.93 0.24
CA LEU A 61 -0.49 -5.43 -0.01
C LEU A 61 -1.31 -6.51 -0.68
N ILE A 62 -2.63 -6.44 -0.52
CA ILE A 62 -3.55 -7.43 -1.07
C ILE A 62 -4.53 -6.74 -2.00
N GLY A 63 -4.58 -7.19 -3.26
CA GLY A 63 -5.47 -6.62 -4.25
C GLY A 63 -6.86 -7.24 -4.22
N SER A 64 -7.51 -7.24 -3.05
CA SER A 64 -8.80 -7.88 -2.87
C SER A 64 -9.97 -7.04 -3.40
N ASN A 65 -9.88 -5.71 -3.31
CA ASN A 65 -10.95 -4.80 -3.67
C ASN A 65 -12.29 -5.22 -3.03
N GLY A 66 -12.22 -5.70 -1.75
CA GLY A 66 -13.41 -6.14 -1.03
C GLY A 66 -14.08 -7.36 -1.64
N GLY A 67 -13.41 -8.08 -2.52
CA GLY A 67 -13.98 -9.25 -3.21
C GLY A 67 -14.68 -8.91 -4.51
N ALA A 68 -14.54 -7.68 -5.01
CA ALA A 68 -15.12 -7.32 -6.30
C ALA A 68 -14.48 -8.14 -7.42
N GLU A 69 -15.18 -8.27 -8.54
CA GLU A 69 -14.68 -9.06 -9.67
C GLU A 69 -13.42 -8.46 -10.29
N LYS A 70 -13.30 -7.15 -10.25
CA LYS A 70 -12.15 -6.46 -10.82
C LYS A 70 -11.15 -6.16 -9.73
N GLU A 71 -9.87 -6.26 -10.10
CA GLU A 71 -8.79 -5.82 -9.22
C GLU A 71 -8.90 -4.31 -9.00
N PRO A 72 -8.40 -3.82 -7.87
CA PRO A 72 -8.37 -2.36 -7.66
C PRO A 72 -7.46 -1.72 -8.71
N ALA A 73 -7.83 -0.51 -9.11
CA ALA A 73 -7.07 0.21 -10.13
C ALA A 73 -5.61 0.42 -9.72
N TRP A 74 -5.34 0.55 -8.42
CA TRP A 74 -3.97 0.80 -7.96
C TRP A 74 -3.03 -0.35 -8.28
N VAL A 75 -3.54 -1.59 -8.45
CA VAL A 75 -2.69 -2.73 -8.79
C VAL A 75 -2.06 -2.51 -10.17
N ALA A 76 -2.86 -2.14 -11.17
CA ALA A 76 -2.35 -1.88 -12.51
C ALA A 76 -1.43 -0.67 -12.51
N ASN A 77 -1.76 0.36 -11.72
CA ASN A 77 -0.92 1.53 -11.62
C ASN A 77 0.47 1.19 -11.09
N VAL A 78 0.52 0.38 -10.03
CA VAL A 78 1.79 -0.04 -9.43
C VAL A 78 2.56 -0.95 -10.39
N ALA A 79 1.85 -1.83 -11.11
CA ALA A 79 2.50 -2.74 -12.05
C ALA A 79 3.24 -1.98 -13.16
N ALA A 80 2.82 -0.77 -13.46
CA ALA A 80 3.43 0.05 -14.50
C ALA A 80 4.60 0.89 -13.99
N GLU A 81 4.90 0.85 -12.67
CA GLU A 81 5.95 1.68 -12.07
C GLU A 81 7.14 0.83 -11.67
N ALA A 82 8.35 1.36 -11.91
CA ALA A 82 9.57 0.70 -11.44
C ALA A 82 9.72 0.83 -9.92
N GLU A 83 9.29 1.96 -9.37
CA GLU A 83 9.34 2.24 -7.94
C GLU A 83 8.11 3.04 -7.57
N VAL A 84 7.66 2.88 -6.31
CA VAL A 84 6.53 3.63 -5.78
C VAL A 84 6.93 4.27 -4.46
N LEU A 85 6.21 5.33 -4.10
CA LEU A 85 6.41 6.04 -2.85
C LEU A 85 5.32 5.59 -1.88
N ILE A 86 5.71 5.30 -0.64
CA ILE A 86 4.75 4.90 0.40
C ILE A 86 5.00 5.72 1.67
N GLU A 87 3.94 5.92 2.43
CA GLU A 87 4.03 6.55 3.75
C GLU A 87 3.70 5.48 4.79
N VAL A 88 4.63 5.19 5.68
CA VAL A 88 4.46 4.19 6.74
C VAL A 88 4.79 4.87 8.06
N GLY A 89 3.78 4.97 8.94
CA GLY A 89 3.94 5.75 10.16
C GLY A 89 4.29 7.18 9.80
N GLU A 90 5.40 7.67 10.30
CA GLU A 90 5.88 9.02 10.00
C GLU A 90 6.93 9.04 8.89
N ARG A 91 7.23 7.89 8.29
CA ARG A 91 8.30 7.78 7.32
C ARG A 91 7.76 7.77 5.90
N MET A 92 8.55 8.31 5.00
CA MET A 92 8.27 8.27 3.57
C MET A 92 9.35 7.42 2.92
N LEU A 93 8.94 6.35 2.25
CA LEU A 93 9.86 5.36 1.70
C LEU A 93 9.60 5.17 0.22
N THR A 94 10.67 4.87 -0.53
CA THR A 94 10.54 4.39 -1.89
C THR A 94 10.66 2.88 -1.86
N ALA A 95 9.85 2.19 -2.63
CA ALA A 95 9.84 0.73 -2.66
C ALA A 95 9.73 0.22 -4.08
N THR A 96 10.32 -0.95 -4.32
CA THR A 96 10.22 -1.65 -5.59
C THR A 96 9.08 -2.67 -5.48
N PRO A 97 8.06 -2.61 -6.33
CA PRO A 97 6.94 -3.55 -6.25
C PRO A 97 7.22 -4.85 -6.99
N THR A 98 6.75 -5.94 -6.42
CA THR A 98 6.71 -7.26 -7.07
C THR A 98 5.30 -7.79 -6.93
N ILE A 99 4.68 -8.16 -8.04
CA ILE A 99 3.30 -8.64 -8.02
C ILE A 99 3.31 -10.15 -8.13
N LEU A 100 2.76 -10.80 -7.11
CA LEU A 100 2.65 -12.25 -7.03
C LEU A 100 1.21 -12.66 -7.30
N ARG A 101 1.01 -13.61 -8.20
CA ARG A 101 -0.34 -14.07 -8.52
C ARG A 101 -0.54 -15.54 -8.19
N ASN A 102 0.55 -16.28 -7.95
CA ASN A 102 0.50 -17.71 -7.58
C ASN A 102 1.89 -18.14 -7.13
N GLY A 103 2.00 -19.38 -6.70
CA GLY A 103 3.29 -19.99 -6.35
C GLY A 103 3.49 -20.06 -4.84
N ALA A 104 4.62 -20.66 -4.45
CA ALA A 104 4.91 -20.92 -3.04
C ALA A 104 5.00 -19.65 -2.21
N GLU A 105 5.59 -18.61 -2.78
CA GLU A 105 5.70 -17.33 -2.06
C GLU A 105 4.33 -16.70 -1.87
N TRP A 106 3.49 -16.77 -2.91
CA TRP A 106 2.11 -16.28 -2.78
C TRP A 106 1.37 -17.05 -1.68
N ASP A 107 1.52 -18.39 -1.67
CA ASP A 107 0.85 -19.21 -0.67
C ASP A 107 1.27 -18.83 0.74
N ARG A 108 2.56 -18.62 0.96
CA ARG A 108 3.09 -18.27 2.27
C ARG A 108 2.57 -16.91 2.72
N LEU A 109 2.66 -15.93 1.85
CA LEU A 109 2.25 -14.56 2.21
C LEU A 109 0.73 -14.43 2.33
N HIS A 110 -0.01 -15.17 1.52
CA HIS A 110 -1.47 -15.18 1.63
C HIS A 110 -1.90 -15.74 2.99
N ALA A 111 -1.27 -16.83 3.44
CA ALA A 111 -1.59 -17.39 4.75
C ALA A 111 -1.29 -16.39 5.87
N ALA A 112 -0.18 -15.67 5.77
CA ALA A 112 0.15 -14.65 6.76
C ALA A 112 -0.86 -13.50 6.74
N ALA A 113 -1.31 -13.11 5.55
CA ALA A 113 -2.30 -12.05 5.41
C ALA A 113 -3.64 -12.45 6.01
N VAL A 114 -4.08 -13.68 5.76
CA VAL A 114 -5.33 -14.18 6.31
C VAL A 114 -5.26 -14.25 7.83
N ALA A 115 -4.11 -14.65 8.37
CA ALA A 115 -3.94 -14.71 9.81
C ALA A 115 -4.06 -13.32 10.45
N TYR A 116 -3.56 -12.30 9.76
CA TYR A 116 -3.63 -10.92 10.24
C TYR A 116 -5.02 -10.30 10.02
N TRP A 117 -5.64 -10.59 8.87
CA TRP A 117 -6.93 -9.99 8.48
C TRP A 117 -7.84 -11.08 7.90
N PRO A 118 -8.55 -11.83 8.78
CA PRO A 118 -9.40 -12.96 8.33
C PRO A 118 -10.52 -12.57 7.36
N ASP A 119 -10.89 -11.30 7.31
CA ASP A 119 -11.92 -10.83 6.37
C ASP A 119 -11.57 -11.14 4.92
N ILE A 120 -10.29 -11.38 4.63
CA ILE A 120 -9.85 -11.77 3.29
C ILE A 120 -10.61 -13.02 2.82
N LEU A 121 -10.86 -13.95 3.72
CA LEU A 121 -11.59 -15.16 3.36
C LEU A 121 -13.03 -14.86 2.98
N GLU A 122 -13.64 -13.90 3.66
CA GLU A 122 -15.00 -13.50 3.30
C GLU A 122 -15.01 -12.80 1.93
N TYR A 123 -14.04 -11.92 1.68
CA TYR A 123 -13.93 -11.28 0.38
C TYR A 123 -13.82 -12.32 -0.73
N GLN A 124 -13.10 -13.42 -0.48
CA GLN A 124 -12.90 -14.46 -1.47
C GLN A 124 -14.20 -15.18 -1.81
N THR A 125 -15.20 -15.16 -0.93
CA THR A 125 -16.48 -15.79 -1.23
C THR A 125 -17.29 -15.04 -2.28
N HIS A 126 -16.91 -13.81 -2.58
CA HIS A 126 -17.64 -12.96 -3.53
C HIS A 126 -17.11 -13.06 -4.95
N THR A 127 -15.99 -13.74 -5.17
CA THR A 127 -15.38 -13.83 -6.48
C THR A 127 -14.55 -15.11 -6.59
N THR A 128 -14.38 -15.60 -7.83
CA THR A 128 -13.51 -16.75 -8.08
C THR A 128 -12.10 -16.36 -8.45
N ARG A 129 -11.83 -15.06 -8.63
CA ARG A 129 -10.46 -14.64 -8.99
C ARG A 129 -9.53 -14.76 -7.80
N THR A 130 -8.26 -14.97 -8.08
CA THR A 130 -7.21 -14.98 -7.06
C THR A 130 -6.75 -13.55 -6.80
N PHE A 131 -6.61 -13.18 -5.53
CA PHE A 131 -6.17 -11.85 -5.19
C PHE A 131 -4.66 -11.72 -5.39
N PRO A 132 -4.18 -10.75 -6.16
CA PRO A 132 -2.74 -10.55 -6.28
C PRO A 132 -2.19 -10.00 -4.97
N LEU A 133 -0.96 -10.41 -4.65
CA LEU A 133 -0.22 -9.86 -3.53
C LEU A 133 0.89 -9.00 -4.10
N ILE A 134 1.05 -7.81 -3.56
CA ILE A 134 2.03 -6.86 -4.02
C ILE A 134 3.07 -6.70 -2.92
N VAL A 135 4.28 -7.18 -3.17
CA VAL A 135 5.37 -7.08 -2.21
C VAL A 135 6.15 -5.82 -2.50
N LEU A 136 6.23 -4.95 -1.51
CA LEU A 136 6.94 -3.69 -1.62
C LEU A 136 8.27 -3.84 -0.90
N ASN A 137 9.37 -3.76 -1.66
CA ASN A 137 10.72 -3.89 -1.14
C ASN A 137 11.31 -2.49 -0.99
N PRO A 138 11.52 -2.00 0.24
CA PRO A 138 12.06 -0.66 0.43
C PRO A 138 13.44 -0.55 -0.21
N VAL A 139 13.68 0.58 -0.87
CA VAL A 139 14.96 0.87 -1.48
C VAL A 139 15.84 1.54 -0.42
N PRO A 140 17.03 0.99 -0.14
CA PRO A 140 17.90 1.63 0.84
C PRO A 140 18.32 3.02 0.37
N ASP A 141 18.44 3.96 1.31
CA ASP A 141 18.85 5.32 0.99
C ASP A 141 20.17 5.33 0.25
N SER A 142 21.09 4.44 0.62
CA SER A 142 22.40 4.37 0.00
C SER A 142 22.34 3.98 -1.47
N ALA A 143 21.23 3.40 -1.91
CA ALA A 143 21.05 3.01 -3.31
C ALA A 143 20.46 4.15 -4.15
N ARG A 144 20.17 5.30 -3.55
CA ARG A 144 19.52 6.43 -4.22
C ARG A 144 20.33 7.69 -4.04
N PRO A 145 21.42 7.83 -4.76
CA PRO A 145 22.25 9.03 -4.63
C PRO A 145 21.44 10.25 -5.02
N ASN A 146 21.38 11.27 -4.15
CA ASN A 146 20.69 12.54 -4.38
C ASN A 146 19.20 12.44 -4.54
N ALA A 147 18.71 11.43 -4.21
CA ALA A 147 17.27 11.38 -4.37
C ALA A 147 16.63 12.33 -3.38
N THR A 148 17.23 12.38 -3.64
CA THR A 148 16.59 12.97 -3.12
C THR A 148 16.05 13.39 -2.62
N ARG A 149 16.23 13.39 -2.29
CA ARG A 149 15.59 13.77 -1.63
C ARG A 149 14.74 14.46 -1.71
N LEU A 150 14.30 14.36 -1.94
CA LEU A 150 13.48 14.93 -1.83
C LEU A 150 13.04 15.45 -1.61
N PRO A 151 13.13 15.78 -1.77
CA PRO A 151 12.77 16.34 -1.15
C PRO A 151 12.30 16.43 -0.78
N LEU A 152 12.40 15.86 -0.33
CA LEU A 152 12.01 16.02 0.19
C LEU A 152 11.82 16.50 0.70
N ALA A 153 12.15 16.41 0.93
CA ALA A 153 12.08 16.83 1.51
C ALA A 153 12.22 17.28 1.85
N PRO A 154 12.33 17.44 1.75
CA PRO A 154 12.55 17.97 2.19
C PRO A 154 12.88 18.18 2.38
N GLU A 155 13.11 17.97 2.32
CA GLU A 155 13.32 18.17 2.40
C GLU A 155 13.51 18.58 2.58
N THR A 156 13.84 18.54 2.52
CA THR A 156 14.01 18.96 2.57
C THR A 156 14.50 19.35 2.46
N THR A 157 14.81 19.32 2.32
CA THR A 157 15.12 19.71 2.12
C THR A 157 15.57 19.96 1.93
N ALA A 158 16.01 19.95 1.85
CA ALA A 158 16.26 20.19 1.70
C ALA A 158 16.68 20.22 1.60
N GLY A 159 16.96 20.04 1.39
CA GLY A 159 17.04 20.07 1.40
C GLY A 159 17.33 19.91 1.32
N ALA A 160 17.44 19.59 1.24
CA ALA A 160 17.38 19.46 1.26
C ALA A 160 17.35 19.48 1.05
#